data_1d18170397836a813fe55c372bc65c44
#
_entry.id   1d18170397836a813fe55c372bc65c44
#
_cell.length_a   1.000
_cell.length_b   1.000
_cell.length_c   1.000
_cell.angle_alpha   90.00
_cell.angle_beta   90.00
_cell.angle_gamma   90.00
#
_symmetry.space_group_name_H-M   'P 1'
#
loop_
_entity.id
_entity.type
_entity.pdbx_description
1 polymer ?
#
loop_
_entity_poly.entity_id
_entity_poly.type
_entity_poly.pdbx_seq_one_letter_code
_entity_poly.pdbx_strand_id
1 'polypeptide(L)'
;MSNAKPESFSPYFTAEDAGQVRAAFAAAGQDEGYASISELIEAATLKEVRRMQRRHNNGKPWEPQPPWSARTGRRSKHELSRHKA
;
A
#
# COMPACT_ATOMS: atom_id res chain seq x y z
N MET A 1 -12.58 17.77 -11.96
CA MET A 1 -12.82 17.28 -11.76
C MET A 1 -12.40 16.34 -11.63
N SER A 2 -12.21 15.91 -11.26
CA SER A 2 -11.78 15.05 -11.09
C SER A 2 -12.30 14.01 -11.18
N ASN A 3 -12.64 13.63 -11.42
CA ASN A 3 -13.16 12.66 -11.56
C ASN A 3 -12.43 11.75 -11.94
N ALA A 4 -11.56 11.75 -11.64
CA ALA A 4 -10.65 10.78 -12.06
C ALA A 4 -11.02 9.43 -11.57
N LYS A 5 -10.76 8.45 -12.35
CA LYS A 5 -10.98 7.11 -11.93
C LYS A 5 -9.98 6.74 -10.87
N PRO A 6 -10.35 5.89 -9.94
CA PRO A 6 -9.39 5.39 -8.98
C PRO A 6 -8.29 4.63 -9.71
N GLU A 7 -7.09 4.77 -9.21
CA GLU A 7 -5.98 4.02 -9.74
C GLU A 7 -5.80 2.75 -8.93
N SER A 8 -5.30 1.74 -9.59
CA SER A 8 -5.09 0.47 -8.92
C SER A 8 -3.63 0.08 -8.96
N PHE A 9 -3.23 -0.67 -7.97
CA PHE A 9 -1.92 -1.30 -7.91
C PHE A 9 -2.13 -2.79 -7.91
N SER A 10 -1.13 -3.52 -8.36
CA SER A 10 -1.25 -4.97 -8.45
C SER A 10 -0.16 -5.63 -7.64
N PRO A 11 -0.23 -5.53 -6.32
CA PRO A 11 0.76 -6.22 -5.50
C PRO A 11 0.58 -7.71 -5.58
N TYR A 12 1.67 -8.41 -5.44
CA TYR A 12 1.63 -9.86 -5.43
C TYR A 12 1.98 -10.35 -4.04
N PHE A 13 1.20 -11.31 -3.58
CA PHE A 13 1.45 -11.96 -2.31
C PHE A 13 1.78 -13.41 -2.57
N THR A 14 2.62 -14.01 -1.74
CA THR A 14 2.73 -15.45 -1.77
C THR A 14 1.40 -16.05 -1.39
N ALA A 15 1.23 -17.32 -1.74
CA ALA A 15 -0.03 -18.00 -1.38
C ALA A 15 -0.22 -17.98 0.14
N GLU A 16 0.85 -18.13 0.87
CA GLU A 16 0.76 -18.14 2.31
C GLU A 16 0.32 -16.78 2.85
N ASP A 17 0.94 -15.72 2.36
CA ASP A 17 0.58 -14.38 2.81
C ASP A 17 -0.84 -14.01 2.40
N ALA A 18 -1.22 -14.37 1.18
CA ALA A 18 -2.60 -14.12 0.75
C ALA A 18 -3.57 -14.85 1.64
N GLY A 19 -3.23 -16.08 2.04
CA GLY A 19 -4.06 -16.82 2.96
C GLY A 19 -4.19 -16.14 4.30
N GLN A 20 -3.10 -15.54 4.79
CA GLN A 20 -3.17 -14.81 6.05
C GLN A 20 -4.03 -13.57 5.94
N VAL A 21 -3.97 -12.88 4.81
CA VAL A 21 -4.83 -11.71 4.62
C VAL A 21 -6.29 -12.12 4.64
N ARG A 22 -6.62 -13.19 3.93
CA ARG A 22 -8.00 -13.65 3.91
C ARG A 22 -8.46 -14.11 5.30
N ALA A 23 -7.58 -14.80 6.02
CA ALA A 23 -7.93 -15.28 7.35
C ALA A 23 -8.14 -14.09 8.30
N ALA A 24 -7.29 -13.11 8.22
CA ALA A 24 -7.43 -11.93 9.08
C ALA A 24 -8.74 -11.21 8.79
N PHE A 25 -9.08 -11.05 7.52
CA PHE A 25 -10.33 -10.39 7.20
C PHE A 25 -11.52 -11.20 7.69
N ALA A 26 -11.48 -12.52 7.51
CA ALA A 26 -12.59 -13.36 7.95
C ALA A 26 -12.75 -13.33 9.46
N ALA A 27 -11.64 -13.26 10.18
CA ALA A 27 -11.69 -13.31 11.64
C ALA A 27 -12.03 -11.97 12.27
N ALA A 28 -11.55 -10.87 11.72
CA ALA A 28 -11.65 -9.61 12.40
C ALA A 28 -11.90 -8.42 11.47
N GLY A 29 -11.96 -8.62 10.17
CA GLY A 29 -12.03 -7.51 9.26
C GLY A 29 -13.21 -6.60 9.50
N GLN A 30 -14.39 -7.18 9.67
CA GLN A 30 -15.57 -6.36 9.87
C GLN A 30 -15.57 -5.68 11.23
N ASP A 31 -15.05 -6.36 12.24
CA ASP A 31 -14.92 -5.74 13.54
C ASP A 31 -14.01 -4.52 13.49
N GLU A 32 -13.03 -4.56 12.60
CA GLU A 32 -12.12 -3.43 12.45
C GLU A 32 -12.67 -2.36 11.50
N GLY A 33 -13.84 -2.60 10.94
CA GLY A 33 -14.48 -1.59 10.12
C GLY A 33 -14.24 -1.70 8.63
N TYR A 34 -13.70 -2.82 8.16
CA TYR A 34 -13.44 -2.99 6.74
C TYR A 34 -14.57 -3.77 6.08
N ALA A 35 -15.08 -3.22 5.00
CA ALA A 35 -16.16 -3.87 4.27
C ALA A 35 -15.65 -4.94 3.31
N SER A 36 -14.37 -4.88 2.95
CA SER A 36 -13.83 -5.84 1.99
C SER A 36 -12.33 -5.97 2.20
N ILE A 37 -11.77 -7.00 1.60
CA ILE A 37 -10.32 -7.18 1.65
C ILE A 37 -9.62 -6.02 0.96
N SER A 38 -10.21 -5.51 -0.13
CA SER A 38 -9.63 -4.34 -0.79
C SER A 38 -9.54 -3.15 0.16
N GLU A 39 -10.57 -2.93 0.95
CA GLU A 39 -10.53 -1.84 1.92
C GLU A 39 -9.44 -2.06 2.96
N LEU A 40 -9.29 -3.29 3.40
CA LEU A 40 -8.24 -3.61 4.35
C LEU A 40 -6.87 -3.28 3.77
N ILE A 41 -6.64 -3.70 2.54
CA ILE A 41 -5.35 -3.46 1.90
C ILE A 41 -5.11 -1.97 1.71
N GLU A 42 -6.13 -1.25 1.26
CA GLU A 42 -6.01 0.20 1.06
C GLU A 42 -5.69 0.91 2.36
N ALA A 43 -6.42 0.56 3.41
CA ALA A 43 -6.23 1.22 4.68
C ALA A 43 -4.84 0.90 5.25
N ALA A 44 -4.40 -0.32 5.11
CA ALA A 44 -3.09 -0.71 5.62
C ALA A 44 -1.98 0.04 4.88
N THR A 45 -2.12 0.17 3.56
CA THR A 45 -1.13 0.89 2.78
C THR A 45 -1.07 2.36 3.19
N LEU A 46 -2.22 2.98 3.33
CA LEU A 46 -2.24 4.40 3.69
C LEU A 46 -1.74 4.63 5.10
N LYS A 47 -2.01 3.68 5.99
CA LYS A 47 -1.49 3.77 7.34
C LYS A 47 0.04 3.75 7.33
N GLU A 48 0.60 2.87 6.50
CA GLU A 48 2.05 2.79 6.41
C GLU A 48 2.62 4.04 5.77
N VAL A 49 1.94 4.58 4.75
CA VAL A 49 2.39 5.81 4.13
C VAL A 49 2.44 6.95 5.14
N ARG A 50 1.41 7.05 5.99
CA ARG A 50 1.40 8.08 7.01
C ARG A 50 2.52 7.89 8.01
N ARG A 51 2.82 6.65 8.35
CA ARG A 51 3.96 6.39 9.23
C ARG A 51 5.26 6.88 8.61
N MET A 52 5.43 6.60 7.32
CA MET A 52 6.61 7.04 6.60
C MET A 52 6.69 8.56 6.52
N GLN A 53 5.54 9.20 6.33
CA GLN A 53 5.51 10.66 6.33
C GLN A 53 5.99 11.23 7.66
N ARG A 54 5.53 10.63 8.75
CA ARG A 54 5.97 11.11 10.05
C ARG A 54 7.47 10.92 10.25
N ARG A 55 7.98 9.82 9.75
CA ARG A 55 9.38 9.53 9.97
C ARG A 55 10.30 10.32 9.05
N HIS A 56 9.86 10.56 7.82
CA HIS A 56 10.77 11.08 6.80
C HIS A 56 10.37 12.43 6.25
N ASN A 57 9.22 12.96 6.61
CA ASN A 57 8.75 14.19 6.01
C ASN A 57 8.02 15.08 7.02
N ASN A 58 8.37 14.95 8.28
CA ASN A 58 7.80 15.77 9.36
C ASN A 58 6.28 15.67 9.43
N GLY A 59 5.73 14.52 9.07
CA GLY A 59 4.30 14.29 9.13
C GLY A 59 3.52 14.88 7.99
N LYS A 60 4.19 15.43 6.99
CA LYS A 60 3.51 16.09 5.88
C LYS A 60 3.42 15.18 4.69
N PRO A 61 2.38 15.32 3.86
CA PRO A 61 2.32 14.55 2.63
C PRO A 61 3.41 14.99 1.66
N TRP A 62 3.82 14.05 0.83
CA TRP A 62 4.74 14.37 -0.25
C TRP A 62 3.98 14.86 -1.45
N GLU A 63 4.71 15.49 -2.37
CA GLU A 63 4.16 15.85 -3.66
C GLU A 63 3.75 14.58 -4.39
N PRO A 64 2.50 14.47 -4.83
CA PRO A 64 2.08 13.25 -5.52
C PRO A 64 2.89 13.02 -6.78
N GLN A 65 3.17 11.76 -7.05
CA GLN A 65 3.89 11.38 -8.25
C GLN A 65 2.90 10.91 -9.30
N PRO A 66 3.12 11.26 -10.58
CA PRO A 66 2.20 10.79 -11.62
C PRO A 66 2.32 9.31 -11.86
N PRO A 67 1.29 8.71 -12.47
CA PRO A 67 1.28 7.26 -12.65
C PRO A 67 2.47 6.72 -13.43
N TRP A 68 2.96 7.46 -14.41
CA TRP A 68 4.04 6.95 -15.23
C TRP A 68 5.36 6.85 -14.47
N SER A 69 5.47 7.48 -13.34
CA SER A 69 6.72 7.37 -12.57
C SER A 69 6.77 6.06 -11.78
N ALA A 70 5.70 5.30 -11.75
CA ALA A 70 5.68 4.07 -10.99
C ALA A 70 6.64 3.03 -11.55
N ARG A 71 6.92 3.08 -12.84
CA ARG A 71 7.87 2.13 -13.40
C ARG A 71 9.24 2.32 -12.83
N THR A 72 9.62 3.57 -12.66
CA THR A 72 10.89 3.86 -12.02
C THR A 72 10.89 3.33 -10.60
N GLY A 73 9.76 3.47 -9.93
CA GLY A 73 9.67 3.00 -8.57
C GLY A 73 9.91 1.52 -8.45
N ARG A 74 9.45 0.74 -9.42
CA ARG A 74 9.66 -0.69 -9.36
C ARG A 74 11.13 -1.04 -9.43
N ARG A 75 11.85 -0.39 -10.32
CA ARG A 75 13.27 -0.64 -10.41
C ARG A 75 14.00 -0.16 -9.17
N SER A 76 13.57 0.95 -8.63
CA SER A 76 14.18 1.45 -7.42
C SER A 76 14.00 0.49 -6.26
N LYS A 77 12.83 -0.11 -6.19
CA LYS A 77 12.59 -1.06 -5.13
C LYS A 77 13.57 -2.20 -5.21
N HIS A 78 13.83 -2.66 -6.40
CA HIS A 78 14.78 -3.72 -6.59
C HIS A 78 16.16 -3.32 -6.08
N GLU A 79 16.56 -2.12 -6.41
CA GLU A 79 17.85 -1.60 -5.97
C GLU A 79 17.89 -1.44 -4.47
N LEU A 80 16.80 -0.98 -3.91
CA LEU A 80 16.75 -0.80 -2.47
C LEU A 80 16.94 -2.10 -1.74
N SER A 81 16.40 -3.17 -2.29
CA SER A 81 16.60 -4.47 -1.67
C SER A 81 18.07 -4.81 -1.58
N ARG A 82 18.80 -4.53 -2.61
CA ARG A 82 20.21 -4.80 -2.58
C ARG A 82 20.95 -3.90 -1.62
N HIS A 83 20.53 -2.66 -1.56
CA HIS A 83 21.20 -1.74 -0.65
C HIS A 83 21.02 -2.11 0.78
N LYS A 84 19.87 -2.62 1.10
CA LYS A 84 19.62 -2.96 2.45
C LYS A 84 20.41 -4.15 2.88
N ALA A 85 20.79 -4.94 1.97
CA ALA A 85 21.57 -6.14 2.32
C ALA A 85 22.97 -5.78 2.76
#